data_734fbf73b0732652057006acc2af8b72
#
_entry.id   734fbf73b0732652057006acc2af8b72
#
_cell.length_a   1.000
_cell.length_b   1.000
_cell.length_c   1.000
_cell.angle_alpha   90.00
_cell.angle_beta   90.00
_cell.angle_gamma   90.00
#
_symmetry.space_group_name_H-M   'P 1'
#
loop_
_entity.id
_entity.type
_entity.pdbx_description
1 polymer ?
#
loop_
_entity_poly.entity_id
_entity_poly.type
_entity_poly.pdbx_seq_one_letter_code
_entity_poly.pdbx_strand_id
1 'polypeptide(L)'
;HFNSKTSVVSVVGGDFDKKHLELLENKGIDTSPIEIVSEGKTFYWKGKYHKDWNKRDTLVTELNVLADFNPIVPKEFKESKIVVLGNLHPIVQGAVLDQLLKTPEYIILDTMNFWMDTALLELQKIIARVDIIVINDDEAMQLSGKESLFAAAEKILKLGPKYVVIKKGEHGSMLFGDGQFFITPAYPVKEVIDPTGAGDTFAGGFGGYLSEQDELSFENLKNAIIFGTVMASFCV
;
A
#
# COMPACT_ATOMS: atom_id res chain seq x y z
N HIS A 1 3.14 16.35 3.79
CA HIS A 1 4.36 16.66 3.04
C HIS A 1 4.07 17.10 1.62
N PHE A 2 3.07 16.53 0.98
CA PHE A 2 2.64 16.88 -0.37
C PHE A 2 1.32 17.63 -0.29
N ASN A 3 1.16 18.70 -1.08
CA ASN A 3 -0.04 19.56 -1.03
C ASN A 3 -1.25 18.96 -1.76
N SER A 4 -1.37 17.65 -1.74
CA SER A 4 -2.47 16.94 -2.40
C SER A 4 -3.68 16.81 -1.49
N LYS A 5 -4.87 17.13 -2.00
CA LYS A 5 -6.12 16.85 -1.32
C LYS A 5 -6.28 15.34 -1.18
N THR A 6 -6.26 14.85 0.04
CA THR A 6 -6.27 13.41 0.35
C THR A 6 -7.49 13.05 1.19
N SER A 7 -8.10 11.90 0.91
CA SER A 7 -9.17 11.33 1.70
C SER A 7 -8.90 9.85 1.99
N VAL A 8 -9.43 9.36 3.12
CA VAL A 8 -9.31 7.97 3.54
C VAL A 8 -10.68 7.32 3.57
N VAL A 9 -10.90 6.29 2.75
CA VAL A 9 -12.09 5.44 2.78
C VAL A 9 -11.74 4.18 3.57
N SER A 10 -12.34 4.01 4.74
CA SER A 10 -12.03 2.91 5.66
C SER A 10 -13.16 2.69 6.66
N VAL A 11 -13.00 1.73 7.57
CA VAL A 11 -13.90 1.46 8.68
C VAL A 11 -13.12 1.25 9.98
N VAL A 12 -13.67 1.77 11.07
CA VAL A 12 -13.14 1.56 12.42
C VAL A 12 -14.28 1.20 13.38
N GLY A 13 -13.96 0.53 14.48
CA GLY A 13 -14.90 0.25 15.55
C GLY A 13 -15.08 1.43 16.51
N GLY A 14 -16.04 1.32 17.43
CA GLY A 14 -16.26 2.29 18.50
C GLY A 14 -15.12 2.38 19.51
N ASP A 15 -14.22 1.42 19.50
CA ASP A 15 -12.98 1.38 20.32
C ASP A 15 -11.81 2.18 19.72
N PHE A 16 -11.97 2.74 18.51
CA PHE A 16 -10.93 3.54 17.87
C PHE A 16 -10.79 4.90 18.54
N ASP A 17 -9.58 5.25 18.96
CA ASP A 17 -9.33 6.52 19.65
C ASP A 17 -9.49 7.71 18.67
N LYS A 18 -10.45 8.59 18.96
CA LYS A 18 -10.78 9.76 18.14
C LYS A 18 -9.61 10.71 17.90
N LYS A 19 -8.63 10.74 18.82
CA LYS A 19 -7.41 11.55 18.63
C LYS A 19 -6.64 11.21 17.35
N HIS A 20 -6.74 9.96 16.86
CA HIS A 20 -6.10 9.56 15.61
C HIS A 20 -6.82 10.18 14.39
N LEU A 21 -8.16 10.28 14.43
CA LEU A 21 -8.93 10.98 13.39
C LEU A 21 -8.59 12.47 13.41
N GLU A 22 -8.60 13.09 14.58
CA GLU A 22 -8.23 14.50 14.77
C GLU A 22 -6.81 14.80 14.26
N LEU A 23 -5.87 13.86 14.47
CA LEU A 23 -4.50 13.99 13.94
C LEU A 23 -4.47 14.03 12.42
N LEU A 24 -5.25 13.16 11.75
CA LEU A 24 -5.37 13.14 10.29
C LEU A 24 -6.00 14.43 9.77
N GLU A 25 -7.10 14.87 10.38
CA GLU A 25 -7.82 16.09 10.03
C GLU A 25 -6.93 17.34 10.20
N ASN A 26 -6.16 17.41 11.29
CA ASN A 26 -5.18 18.47 11.51
C ASN A 26 -4.05 18.50 10.47
N LYS A 27 -3.86 17.41 9.73
CA LYS A 27 -2.95 17.31 8.59
C LYS A 27 -3.62 17.58 7.24
N GLY A 28 -4.91 17.97 7.26
CA GLY A 28 -5.68 18.26 6.05
C GLY A 28 -6.18 17.03 5.30
N ILE A 29 -6.19 15.86 5.95
CA ILE A 29 -6.73 14.63 5.39
C ILE A 29 -8.22 14.56 5.69
N ASP A 30 -9.03 14.34 4.66
CA ASP A 30 -10.48 14.16 4.82
C ASP A 30 -10.77 12.76 5.37
N THR A 31 -11.28 12.71 6.60
CA THR A 31 -11.66 11.50 7.31
C THR A 31 -13.16 11.23 7.26
N SER A 32 -13.93 12.10 6.62
CA SER A 32 -15.40 11.96 6.55
C SER A 32 -15.89 10.63 5.96
N PRO A 33 -15.14 9.95 5.04
CA PRO A 33 -15.52 8.64 4.54
C PRO A 33 -15.07 7.46 5.41
N ILE A 34 -14.53 7.72 6.60
CA ILE A 34 -14.23 6.65 7.56
C ILE A 34 -15.52 6.30 8.30
N GLU A 35 -16.02 5.10 8.07
CA GLU A 35 -17.18 4.58 8.79
C GLU A 35 -16.81 4.23 10.23
N ILE A 36 -17.66 4.63 11.20
CA ILE A 36 -17.48 4.27 12.63
C ILE A 36 -18.62 3.35 13.04
N VAL A 37 -18.31 2.07 13.27
CA VAL A 37 -19.26 1.08 13.75
C VAL A 37 -19.22 1.05 15.29
N SER A 38 -20.14 1.79 15.93
CA SER A 38 -20.10 2.06 17.38
C SER A 38 -20.02 0.81 18.26
N GLU A 39 -20.72 -0.26 17.90
CA GLU A 39 -20.77 -1.51 18.68
C GLU A 39 -19.72 -2.54 18.21
N GLY A 40 -18.90 -2.18 17.23
CA GLY A 40 -17.86 -3.04 16.68
C GLY A 40 -16.47 -2.73 17.23
N LYS A 41 -15.53 -3.67 17.01
CA LYS A 41 -14.11 -3.48 17.28
C LYS A 41 -13.36 -3.15 16.00
N THR A 42 -12.35 -2.32 16.14
CA THR A 42 -11.42 -1.99 15.04
C THR A 42 -10.58 -3.22 14.68
N PHE A 43 -10.15 -3.30 13.42
CA PHE A 43 -9.16 -4.28 12.98
C PHE A 43 -7.98 -4.33 13.95
N TYR A 44 -7.57 -5.54 14.31
CA TYR A 44 -6.44 -5.75 15.21
C TYR A 44 -5.45 -6.75 14.60
N TRP A 45 -4.20 -6.32 14.52
CA TRP A 45 -3.08 -7.18 14.14
C TRP A 45 -2.00 -7.15 15.23
N LYS A 46 -1.43 -8.31 15.52
CA LYS A 46 -0.30 -8.46 16.43
C LYS A 46 0.78 -9.31 15.78
N GLY A 47 1.98 -8.76 15.71
CA GLY A 47 3.16 -9.45 15.22
C GLY A 47 4.28 -9.51 16.24
N LYS A 48 5.25 -10.37 15.98
CA LYS A 48 6.53 -10.45 16.70
C LYS A 48 7.66 -10.38 15.69
N TYR A 49 8.50 -9.37 15.81
CA TYR A 49 9.71 -9.26 15.02
C TYR A 49 10.83 -10.11 15.61
N HIS A 50 11.67 -10.67 14.75
CA HIS A 50 12.87 -11.39 15.11
C HIS A 50 14.08 -10.42 15.25
N LYS A 51 15.25 -10.96 15.59
CA LYS A 51 16.51 -10.17 15.56
C LYS A 51 16.84 -9.64 14.17
N ASP A 52 16.46 -10.39 13.14
CA ASP A 52 16.38 -9.93 11.76
C ASP A 52 15.04 -9.19 11.57
N TRP A 53 15.07 -7.87 11.54
CA TRP A 53 13.90 -7.01 11.43
C TRP A 53 13.07 -7.24 10.16
N ASN A 54 13.63 -7.90 9.16
CA ASN A 54 12.89 -8.28 7.94
C ASN A 54 11.96 -9.50 8.18
N LYS A 55 12.14 -10.21 9.32
CA LYS A 55 11.37 -11.40 9.67
C LYS A 55 10.40 -11.13 10.82
N ARG A 56 9.13 -11.43 10.57
CA ARG A 56 8.08 -11.31 11.59
C ARG A 56 7.16 -12.53 11.57
N ASP A 57 6.66 -12.90 12.74
CA ASP A 57 5.58 -13.84 12.89
C ASP A 57 4.27 -13.07 13.13
N THR A 58 3.23 -13.39 12.41
CA THR A 58 1.87 -12.92 12.75
C THR A 58 1.32 -13.79 13.86
N LEU A 59 1.03 -13.18 15.01
CA LEU A 59 0.48 -13.88 16.18
C LEU A 59 -1.04 -13.83 16.20
N VAL A 60 -1.64 -12.71 15.80
CA VAL A 60 -3.10 -12.51 15.82
C VAL A 60 -3.47 -11.63 14.63
N THR A 61 -4.58 -11.97 13.98
CA THR A 61 -5.28 -11.13 13.00
C THR A 61 -6.78 -11.22 13.28
N GLU A 62 -7.37 -10.13 13.72
CA GLU A 62 -8.81 -10.00 13.93
C GLU A 62 -9.36 -8.97 12.97
N LEU A 63 -10.14 -9.42 12.00
CA LEU A 63 -10.72 -8.52 10.99
C LEU A 63 -11.75 -7.58 11.61
N ASN A 64 -12.51 -8.05 12.60
CA ASN A 64 -13.54 -7.28 13.28
C ASN A 64 -14.47 -6.56 12.29
N VAL A 65 -14.73 -5.25 12.45
CA VAL A 65 -15.61 -4.48 11.54
C VAL A 65 -15.10 -4.45 10.08
N LEU A 66 -13.85 -4.75 9.85
CA LEU A 66 -13.29 -4.81 8.50
C LEU A 66 -13.81 -6.03 7.70
N ALA A 67 -14.28 -7.10 8.39
CA ALA A 67 -14.77 -8.32 7.73
C ALA A 67 -16.02 -8.05 6.86
N ASP A 68 -16.87 -7.14 7.29
CA ASP A 68 -18.14 -6.80 6.63
C ASP A 68 -18.10 -5.44 5.94
N PHE A 69 -16.92 -4.83 5.84
CA PHE A 69 -16.76 -3.48 5.29
C PHE A 69 -17.14 -3.43 3.82
N ASN A 70 -18.08 -2.55 3.50
CA ASN A 70 -18.46 -2.22 2.14
C ASN A 70 -18.14 -0.74 1.86
N PRO A 71 -17.05 -0.44 1.13
CA PRO A 71 -16.55 0.93 0.96
C PRO A 71 -17.54 1.78 0.16
N ILE A 72 -17.74 3.02 0.59
CA ILE A 72 -18.47 4.04 -0.15
C ILE A 72 -17.50 5.16 -0.50
N VAL A 73 -17.19 5.28 -1.80
CA VAL A 73 -16.34 6.37 -2.30
C VAL A 73 -17.18 7.63 -2.43
N PRO A 74 -16.87 8.73 -1.74
CA PRO A 74 -17.59 9.99 -1.89
C PRO A 74 -17.51 10.51 -3.31
N LYS A 75 -18.57 11.24 -3.73
CA LYS A 75 -18.69 11.72 -5.10
C LYS A 75 -17.50 12.57 -5.55
N GLU A 76 -16.99 13.41 -4.67
CA GLU A 76 -15.84 14.30 -4.89
C GLU A 76 -14.50 13.59 -5.08
N PHE A 77 -14.42 12.30 -4.69
CA PHE A 77 -13.22 11.48 -4.86
C PHE A 77 -13.35 10.39 -5.93
N LYS A 78 -14.52 10.29 -6.61
CA LYS A 78 -14.71 9.32 -7.71
C LYS A 78 -13.94 9.66 -8.98
N GLU A 79 -13.36 10.86 -9.06
CA GLU A 79 -12.50 11.33 -10.14
C GLU A 79 -11.07 11.62 -9.66
N SER A 80 -10.63 10.92 -8.61
CA SER A 80 -9.29 11.11 -8.05
C SER A 80 -8.21 10.81 -9.08
N LYS A 81 -7.16 11.64 -9.10
CA LYS A 81 -5.98 11.47 -9.95
C LYS A 81 -5.22 10.19 -9.59
N ILE A 82 -5.08 9.91 -8.30
CA ILE A 82 -4.38 8.75 -7.76
C ILE A 82 -5.28 8.01 -6.79
N VAL A 83 -5.28 6.69 -6.90
CA VAL A 83 -5.92 5.79 -5.94
C VAL A 83 -4.87 4.86 -5.36
N VAL A 84 -4.72 4.86 -4.04
CA VAL A 84 -3.88 3.92 -3.31
C VAL A 84 -4.79 2.88 -2.65
N LEU A 85 -4.74 1.67 -3.16
CA LEU A 85 -5.43 0.52 -2.57
C LEU A 85 -4.53 -0.05 -1.47
N GLY A 86 -4.80 0.35 -0.24
CA GLY A 86 -4.10 -0.18 0.93
C GLY A 86 -4.40 -1.66 1.15
N ASN A 87 -3.71 -2.24 2.10
CA ASN A 87 -3.78 -3.67 2.42
C ASN A 87 -5.14 -4.07 3.02
N LEU A 88 -6.15 -4.22 2.16
CA LEU A 88 -7.50 -4.70 2.47
C LEU A 88 -7.83 -5.96 1.67
N HIS A 89 -8.96 -6.61 2.00
CA HIS A 89 -9.45 -7.74 1.21
C HIS A 89 -9.62 -7.34 -0.26
N PRO A 90 -9.15 -8.15 -1.23
CA PRO A 90 -9.20 -7.80 -2.66
C PRO A 90 -10.60 -7.44 -3.19
N ILE A 91 -11.67 -8.06 -2.64
CA ILE A 91 -13.05 -7.70 -3.00
C ILE A 91 -13.37 -6.25 -2.61
N VAL A 92 -12.91 -5.79 -1.43
CA VAL A 92 -13.09 -4.42 -0.97
C VAL A 92 -12.33 -3.45 -1.86
N GLN A 93 -11.08 -3.78 -2.22
CA GLN A 93 -10.28 -3.01 -3.17
C GLN A 93 -10.97 -2.90 -4.53
N GLY A 94 -11.56 -4.00 -5.02
CA GLY A 94 -12.35 -4.04 -6.26
C GLY A 94 -13.59 -3.16 -6.20
N ALA A 95 -14.32 -3.20 -5.09
CA ALA A 95 -15.50 -2.38 -4.89
C ALA A 95 -15.21 -0.86 -4.90
N VAL A 96 -14.00 -0.45 -4.47
CA VAL A 96 -13.55 0.95 -4.63
C VAL A 96 -13.37 1.28 -6.10
N LEU A 97 -12.65 0.45 -6.86
CA LEU A 97 -12.38 0.68 -8.28
C LEU A 97 -13.67 0.73 -9.13
N ASP A 98 -14.68 -0.07 -8.75
CA ASP A 98 -15.97 -0.13 -9.46
C ASP A 98 -16.83 1.13 -9.26
N GLN A 99 -16.54 1.94 -8.27
CA GLN A 99 -17.26 3.19 -7.99
C GLN A 99 -16.63 4.43 -8.64
N LEU A 100 -15.44 4.30 -9.23
CA LEU A 100 -14.77 5.43 -9.87
C LEU A 100 -15.50 5.84 -11.16
N LEU A 101 -15.67 7.14 -11.36
CA LEU A 101 -16.33 7.71 -12.55
C LEU A 101 -15.33 8.00 -13.68
N LYS A 102 -14.07 8.20 -13.32
CA LYS A 102 -12.97 8.44 -14.24
C LYS A 102 -11.83 7.47 -13.92
N THR A 103 -11.16 6.96 -14.92
CA THR A 103 -9.93 6.17 -14.71
C THR A 103 -8.86 7.07 -14.09
N PRO A 104 -8.34 6.71 -12.91
CA PRO A 104 -7.22 7.42 -12.30
C PRO A 104 -5.99 7.42 -13.22
N GLU A 105 -5.12 8.40 -13.07
CA GLU A 105 -3.83 8.39 -13.74
C GLU A 105 -2.94 7.27 -13.20
N TYR A 106 -3.06 7.00 -11.88
CA TYR A 106 -2.32 5.93 -11.22
C TYR A 106 -3.20 5.19 -10.22
N ILE A 107 -3.19 3.87 -10.32
CA ILE A 107 -3.74 2.98 -9.30
C ILE A 107 -2.56 2.20 -8.71
N ILE A 108 -2.30 2.44 -7.43
CA ILE A 108 -1.22 1.80 -6.68
C ILE A 108 -1.84 0.75 -5.77
N LEU A 109 -1.34 -0.47 -5.81
CA LEU A 109 -1.78 -1.58 -4.97
C LEU A 109 -0.71 -1.92 -3.95
N ASP A 110 -1.09 -1.99 -2.69
CA ASP A 110 -0.38 -2.71 -1.63
C ASP A 110 -1.17 -3.96 -1.24
N THR A 111 -0.47 -5.02 -0.84
CA THR A 111 -1.08 -6.29 -0.43
C THR A 111 -0.19 -7.00 0.58
N MET A 112 -0.61 -8.20 1.03
CA MET A 112 0.18 -9.01 1.96
C MET A 112 -0.02 -10.51 1.71
N ASN A 113 0.88 -11.31 2.31
CA ASN A 113 0.86 -12.77 2.24
C ASN A 113 -0.51 -13.38 2.58
N PHE A 114 -1.20 -12.84 3.59
CA PHE A 114 -2.50 -13.32 4.01
C PHE A 114 -3.53 -13.40 2.87
N TRP A 115 -3.55 -12.39 1.99
CA TRP A 115 -4.46 -12.41 0.84
C TRP A 115 -3.98 -13.35 -0.28
N MET A 116 -2.67 -13.57 -0.38
CA MET A 116 -2.12 -14.58 -1.29
C MET A 116 -2.51 -15.99 -0.86
N ASP A 117 -2.62 -16.23 0.46
CA ASP A 117 -3.01 -17.53 1.02
C ASP A 117 -4.52 -17.75 1.01
N THR A 118 -5.33 -16.69 1.18
CA THR A 118 -6.78 -16.83 1.46
C THR A 118 -7.68 -16.34 0.33
N ALA A 119 -7.20 -15.46 -0.56
CA ALA A 119 -7.99 -14.79 -1.60
C ALA A 119 -7.19 -14.55 -2.89
N LEU A 120 -6.34 -15.49 -3.30
CA LEU A 120 -5.41 -15.34 -4.43
C LEU A 120 -6.12 -15.02 -5.75
N LEU A 121 -7.25 -15.67 -6.03
CA LEU A 121 -7.98 -15.45 -7.29
C LEU A 121 -8.55 -14.04 -7.39
N GLU A 122 -9.09 -13.54 -6.27
CA GLU A 122 -9.60 -12.17 -6.15
C GLU A 122 -8.44 -11.17 -6.25
N LEU A 123 -7.31 -11.44 -5.59
CA LEU A 123 -6.12 -10.60 -5.65
C LEU A 123 -5.59 -10.51 -7.09
N GLN A 124 -5.52 -11.59 -7.84
CA GLN A 124 -5.08 -11.58 -9.23
C GLN A 124 -6.00 -10.72 -10.12
N LYS A 125 -7.32 -10.71 -9.86
CA LYS A 125 -8.25 -9.83 -10.58
C LYS A 125 -7.96 -8.35 -10.30
N ILE A 126 -7.57 -7.99 -9.07
CA ILE A 126 -7.20 -6.61 -8.74
C ILE A 126 -5.85 -6.25 -9.33
N ILE A 127 -4.84 -7.13 -9.25
CA ILE A 127 -3.52 -6.92 -9.87
C ILE A 127 -3.65 -6.59 -11.36
N ALA A 128 -4.58 -7.23 -12.07
CA ALA A 128 -4.82 -6.95 -13.48
C ALA A 128 -5.46 -5.57 -13.77
N ARG A 129 -5.90 -4.85 -12.74
CA ARG A 129 -6.60 -3.54 -12.84
C ARG A 129 -5.77 -2.37 -12.35
N VAL A 130 -4.58 -2.60 -11.83
CA VAL A 130 -3.72 -1.56 -11.26
C VAL A 130 -2.56 -1.24 -12.17
N ASP A 131 -2.00 -0.03 -12.03
CA ASP A 131 -0.82 0.39 -12.78
C ASP A 131 0.47 -0.01 -12.08
N ILE A 132 0.48 0.05 -10.75
CA ILE A 132 1.67 -0.15 -9.93
C ILE A 132 1.32 -1.10 -8.79
N ILE A 133 2.13 -2.14 -8.58
CA ILE A 133 2.09 -2.96 -7.36
C ILE A 133 3.34 -2.69 -6.52
N VAL A 134 3.14 -2.47 -5.21
CA VAL A 134 4.21 -2.18 -4.24
C VAL A 134 4.20 -3.28 -3.18
N ILE A 135 5.15 -4.20 -3.23
CA ILE A 135 5.22 -5.39 -2.37
C ILE A 135 6.63 -5.56 -1.80
N ASN A 136 6.79 -6.40 -0.77
CA ASN A 136 8.11 -6.80 -0.30
C ASN A 136 8.66 -7.99 -1.10
N ASP A 137 9.89 -8.37 -0.84
CA ASP A 137 10.60 -9.47 -1.52
C ASP A 137 9.95 -10.84 -1.26
N ASP A 138 9.56 -11.14 -0.03
CA ASP A 138 8.87 -12.40 0.31
C ASP A 138 7.51 -12.49 -0.42
N GLU A 139 6.75 -11.41 -0.43
CA GLU A 139 5.49 -11.30 -1.16
C GLU A 139 5.68 -11.45 -2.67
N ALA A 140 6.73 -10.86 -3.22
CA ALA A 140 7.06 -10.99 -4.64
C ALA A 140 7.40 -12.44 -5.01
N MET A 141 8.20 -13.12 -4.18
CA MET A 141 8.56 -14.53 -4.37
C MET A 141 7.33 -15.43 -4.23
N GLN A 142 6.49 -15.21 -3.22
CA GLN A 142 5.26 -15.99 -3.01
C GLN A 142 4.27 -15.82 -4.17
N LEU A 143 3.94 -14.57 -4.54
CA LEU A 143 2.98 -14.27 -5.60
C LEU A 143 3.40 -14.85 -6.96
N SER A 144 4.70 -14.81 -7.24
CA SER A 144 5.25 -15.28 -8.52
C SER A 144 5.61 -16.76 -8.54
N GLY A 145 5.86 -17.37 -7.39
CA GLY A 145 6.46 -18.71 -7.28
C GLY A 145 7.91 -18.76 -7.78
N LYS A 146 8.64 -17.65 -7.73
CA LYS A 146 10.03 -17.50 -8.19
C LYS A 146 10.96 -17.13 -7.04
N GLU A 147 12.18 -17.67 -7.03
CA GLU A 147 13.19 -17.35 -6.03
C GLU A 147 14.01 -16.09 -6.38
N SER A 148 14.14 -15.77 -7.66
CA SER A 148 14.81 -14.55 -8.12
C SER A 148 13.83 -13.40 -8.23
N LEU A 149 14.17 -12.25 -7.63
CA LEU A 149 13.33 -11.05 -7.68
C LEU A 149 13.15 -10.49 -9.10
N PHE A 150 14.14 -10.66 -9.99
CA PHE A 150 13.98 -10.33 -11.40
C PHE A 150 12.94 -11.22 -12.07
N ALA A 151 13.03 -12.54 -11.89
CA ALA A 151 12.04 -13.47 -12.43
C ALA A 151 10.67 -13.30 -11.80
N ALA A 152 10.62 -12.91 -10.51
CA ALA A 152 9.38 -12.58 -9.81
C ALA A 152 8.71 -11.35 -10.43
N ALA A 153 9.46 -10.25 -10.61
CA ALA A 153 8.95 -9.03 -11.22
C ALA A 153 8.43 -9.25 -12.64
N GLU A 154 9.19 -9.98 -13.49
CA GLU A 154 8.75 -10.34 -14.86
C GLU A 154 7.44 -11.16 -14.87
N LYS A 155 7.29 -12.05 -13.89
CA LYS A 155 6.07 -12.84 -13.76
C LYS A 155 4.88 -12.00 -13.30
N ILE A 156 5.11 -11.09 -12.35
CA ILE A 156 4.08 -10.20 -11.80
C ILE A 156 3.64 -9.18 -12.86
N LEU A 157 4.56 -8.60 -13.63
CA LEU A 157 4.21 -7.72 -14.76
C LEU A 157 3.26 -8.40 -15.76
N LYS A 158 3.39 -9.71 -15.96
CA LYS A 158 2.48 -10.48 -16.83
C LYS A 158 1.07 -10.67 -16.26
N LEU A 159 0.84 -10.36 -14.97
CA LEU A 159 -0.48 -10.38 -14.35
C LEU A 159 -1.29 -9.11 -14.63
N GLY A 160 -0.64 -8.03 -15.13
CA GLY A 160 -1.35 -6.83 -15.55
C GLY A 160 -0.72 -5.48 -15.20
N PRO A 161 -0.04 -5.30 -14.06
CA PRO A 161 0.50 -4.00 -13.71
C PRO A 161 1.60 -3.56 -14.68
N LYS A 162 1.71 -2.25 -14.90
CA LYS A 162 2.77 -1.66 -15.74
C LYS A 162 4.11 -1.64 -15.01
N TYR A 163 4.05 -1.50 -13.68
CA TYR A 163 5.24 -1.37 -12.83
C TYR A 163 5.13 -2.23 -11.58
N VAL A 164 6.27 -2.78 -11.18
CA VAL A 164 6.44 -3.54 -9.93
C VAL A 164 7.52 -2.88 -9.09
N VAL A 165 7.18 -2.51 -7.87
CA VAL A 165 8.10 -2.02 -6.85
C VAL A 165 8.27 -3.11 -5.80
N ILE A 166 9.52 -3.57 -5.60
CA ILE A 166 9.85 -4.58 -4.59
C ILE A 166 10.67 -3.92 -3.48
N LYS A 167 10.10 -3.85 -2.29
CA LYS A 167 10.74 -3.36 -1.06
C LYS A 167 11.60 -4.48 -0.46
N LYS A 168 12.82 -4.16 0.00
CA LYS A 168 13.76 -5.14 0.56
C LYS A 168 14.31 -4.71 1.92
N GLY A 169 13.51 -4.02 2.71
CA GLY A 169 13.90 -3.52 4.03
C GLY A 169 15.20 -2.72 3.97
N GLU A 170 16.19 -3.09 4.78
CA GLU A 170 17.51 -2.44 4.86
C GLU A 170 18.32 -2.52 3.55
N HIS A 171 17.93 -3.38 2.62
CA HIS A 171 18.58 -3.54 1.32
C HIS A 171 17.99 -2.66 0.22
N GLY A 172 17.07 -1.74 0.58
CA GLY A 172 16.48 -0.77 -0.34
C GLY A 172 15.31 -1.30 -1.14
N SER A 173 15.19 -0.91 -2.39
CA SER A 173 14.08 -1.30 -3.25
C SER A 173 14.45 -1.42 -4.72
N MET A 174 13.61 -2.10 -5.47
CA MET A 174 13.75 -2.33 -6.91
C MET A 174 12.48 -1.89 -7.62
N LEU A 175 12.63 -1.26 -8.79
CA LEU A 175 11.55 -0.91 -9.72
C LEU A 175 11.74 -1.67 -11.01
N PHE A 176 10.65 -2.20 -11.56
CA PHE A 176 10.61 -2.85 -12.86
C PHE A 176 9.43 -2.34 -13.69
N GLY A 177 9.63 -2.14 -14.97
CA GLY A 177 8.61 -1.73 -15.94
C GLY A 177 9.23 -1.16 -17.20
N ASP A 178 8.47 -1.03 -18.27
CA ASP A 178 8.89 -0.50 -19.58
C ASP A 178 10.19 -1.12 -20.13
N GLY A 179 10.43 -2.41 -19.83
CA GLY A 179 11.68 -3.08 -20.22
C GLY A 179 12.92 -2.60 -19.45
N GLN A 180 12.74 -1.79 -18.41
CA GLN A 180 13.79 -1.21 -17.59
C GLN A 180 13.70 -1.72 -16.15
N PHE A 181 14.78 -1.52 -15.40
CA PHE A 181 14.80 -1.68 -13.95
C PHE A 181 15.66 -0.60 -13.29
N PHE A 182 15.35 -0.34 -12.02
CA PHE A 182 16.12 0.59 -11.18
C PHE A 182 16.26 0.00 -9.78
N ILE A 183 17.40 0.20 -9.16
CA ILE A 183 17.69 -0.26 -7.80
C ILE A 183 18.18 0.93 -6.99
N THR A 184 17.61 1.13 -5.79
CA THR A 184 18.07 2.13 -4.84
C THR A 184 18.40 1.47 -3.50
N PRO A 185 19.48 1.90 -2.81
CA PRO A 185 19.75 1.47 -1.45
C PRO A 185 18.68 2.03 -0.50
N ALA A 186 18.56 1.44 0.69
CA ALA A 186 17.81 2.05 1.78
C ALA A 186 18.49 3.34 2.26
N TYR A 187 17.71 4.26 2.84
CA TYR A 187 18.28 5.37 3.58
C TYR A 187 18.93 4.83 4.87
N PRO A 188 20.20 5.15 5.15
CA PRO A 188 20.90 4.58 6.30
C PRO A 188 20.31 5.11 7.61
N VAL A 189 19.85 4.19 8.46
CA VAL A 189 19.34 4.47 9.81
C VAL A 189 20.30 3.86 10.82
N LYS A 190 20.62 4.61 11.86
CA LYS A 190 21.59 4.17 12.88
C LYS A 190 21.04 3.01 13.72
N GLU A 191 19.76 3.05 14.03
CA GLU A 191 19.06 2.09 14.88
C GLU A 191 17.61 1.97 14.44
N VAL A 192 17.12 0.76 14.32
CA VAL A 192 15.70 0.46 14.04
C VAL A 192 15.02 0.15 15.36
N ILE A 193 13.95 0.88 15.66
CA ILE A 193 13.18 0.73 16.90
C ILE A 193 11.96 -0.16 16.66
N ASP A 194 11.16 0.18 15.64
CA ASP A 194 9.97 -0.57 15.24
C ASP A 194 9.69 -0.35 13.74
N PRO A 195 9.87 -1.38 12.90
CA PRO A 195 9.66 -1.24 11.46
C PRO A 195 8.18 -1.32 11.04
N THR A 196 7.25 -1.41 12.02
CA THR A 196 5.81 -1.46 11.72
C THR A 196 5.36 -0.17 11.05
N GLY A 197 4.69 -0.31 9.89
CA GLY A 197 4.21 0.84 9.12
C GLY A 197 5.26 1.45 8.18
N ALA A 198 6.51 0.96 8.15
CA ALA A 198 7.52 1.44 7.20
C ALA A 198 7.08 1.23 5.74
N GLY A 199 6.43 0.09 5.44
CA GLY A 199 5.86 -0.20 4.12
C GLY A 199 4.74 0.77 3.74
N ASP A 200 3.83 1.05 4.67
CA ASP A 200 2.73 2.00 4.46
C ASP A 200 3.26 3.43 4.26
N THR A 201 4.27 3.81 5.06
CA THR A 201 4.94 5.11 4.95
C THR A 201 5.70 5.23 3.62
N PHE A 202 6.34 4.15 3.16
CA PHE A 202 6.93 4.09 1.83
C PHE A 202 5.87 4.33 0.75
N ALA A 203 4.75 3.61 0.78
CA ALA A 203 3.67 3.76 -0.19
C ALA A 203 3.07 5.16 -0.16
N GLY A 204 2.94 5.76 1.02
CA GLY A 204 2.50 7.15 1.19
C GLY A 204 3.47 8.17 0.59
N GLY A 205 4.77 8.02 0.82
CA GLY A 205 5.81 8.88 0.24
C GLY A 205 5.90 8.72 -1.28
N PHE A 206 5.83 7.49 -1.76
CA PHE A 206 5.82 7.13 -3.18
C PHE A 206 4.61 7.74 -3.91
N GLY A 207 3.39 7.48 -3.43
CA GLY A 207 2.16 8.00 -4.01
C GLY A 207 2.05 9.52 -3.87
N GLY A 208 2.51 10.06 -2.75
CA GLY A 208 2.56 11.51 -2.51
C GLY A 208 3.44 12.24 -3.52
N TYR A 209 4.66 11.75 -3.79
CA TYR A 209 5.51 12.32 -4.83
C TYR A 209 4.83 12.26 -6.21
N LEU A 210 4.25 11.12 -6.58
CA LEU A 210 3.56 10.97 -7.87
C LEU A 210 2.36 11.91 -8.00
N SER A 211 1.71 12.28 -6.90
CA SER A 211 0.55 13.19 -6.94
C SER A 211 0.89 14.61 -7.43
N GLU A 212 2.14 15.01 -7.33
CA GLU A 212 2.66 16.29 -7.79
C GLU A 212 3.22 16.24 -9.23
N GLN A 213 3.26 15.05 -9.85
CA GLN A 213 3.75 14.88 -11.22
C GLN A 213 2.63 14.94 -12.23
N ASP A 214 2.93 15.43 -13.44
CA ASP A 214 1.95 15.55 -14.52
C ASP A 214 1.82 14.27 -15.35
N GLU A 215 2.80 13.37 -15.27
CA GLU A 215 2.82 12.12 -16.05
C GLU A 215 3.45 10.94 -15.29
N LEU A 216 3.03 9.73 -15.62
CA LEU A 216 3.66 8.48 -15.21
C LEU A 216 4.84 8.18 -16.14
N SER A 217 6.04 8.56 -15.73
CA SER A 217 7.28 8.20 -16.40
C SER A 217 8.15 7.32 -15.51
N PHE A 218 9.01 6.50 -16.11
CA PHE A 218 9.96 5.68 -15.36
C PHE A 218 10.89 6.55 -14.51
N GLU A 219 11.22 7.76 -14.95
CA GLU A 219 12.04 8.73 -14.22
C GLU A 219 11.30 9.24 -12.97
N ASN A 220 10.03 9.60 -13.09
CA ASN A 220 9.22 10.02 -11.95
C ASN A 220 9.02 8.88 -10.94
N LEU A 221 8.92 7.64 -11.39
CA LEU A 221 8.86 6.47 -10.52
C LEU A 221 10.16 6.22 -9.76
N LYS A 222 11.35 6.44 -10.38
CA LYS A 222 12.63 6.38 -9.67
C LYS A 222 12.70 7.41 -8.54
N ASN A 223 12.28 8.63 -8.81
CA ASN A 223 12.23 9.67 -7.79
C ASN A 223 11.21 9.34 -6.70
N ALA A 224 10.03 8.84 -7.07
CA ALA A 224 9.01 8.41 -6.12
C ALA A 224 9.52 7.32 -5.14
N ILE A 225 10.30 6.35 -5.64
CA ILE A 225 10.93 5.33 -4.80
C ILE A 225 11.92 5.94 -3.82
N ILE A 226 12.72 6.92 -4.24
CA ILE A 226 13.67 7.62 -3.37
C ILE A 226 12.91 8.35 -2.26
N PHE A 227 11.83 9.08 -2.62
CA PHE A 227 10.97 9.73 -1.62
C PHE A 227 10.32 8.73 -0.66
N GLY A 228 9.77 7.63 -1.18
CA GLY A 228 9.21 6.56 -0.37
C GLY A 228 10.24 5.96 0.61
N THR A 229 11.46 5.72 0.14
CA THR A 229 12.57 5.20 0.95
C THR A 229 12.95 6.17 2.08
N VAL A 230 13.07 7.46 1.78
CA VAL A 230 13.37 8.49 2.79
C VAL A 230 12.23 8.62 3.79
N MET A 231 10.98 8.64 3.33
CA MET A 231 9.82 8.72 4.23
C MET A 231 9.75 7.50 5.16
N ALA A 232 9.95 6.28 4.64
CA ALA A 232 9.98 5.06 5.43
C ALA A 232 11.05 5.10 6.53
N SER A 233 12.20 5.73 6.28
CA SER A 233 13.28 5.83 7.27
C SER A 233 12.93 6.67 8.51
N PHE A 234 11.90 7.50 8.45
CA PHE A 234 11.39 8.24 9.62
C PHE A 234 10.39 7.43 10.46
N CYS A 235 9.96 6.26 9.96
CA CYS A 235 8.99 5.39 10.63
C CYS A 235 9.65 4.27 11.45
N VAL A 236 10.92 3.98 11.23
CA VAL A 236 11.65 2.83 11.79
C VAL A 236 12.50 3.16 13.00
#